data_2f2d3e19186c9b15bd775c0201d04481
#
_entry.id   2f2d3e19186c9b15bd775c0201d04481
#
_cell.length_a   1.000
_cell.length_b   1.000
_cell.length_c   1.000
_cell.angle_alpha   90.00
_cell.angle_beta   90.00
_cell.angle_gamma   90.00
#
_symmetry.space_group_name_H-M   'P 1'
#
loop_
_entity.id
_entity.type
_entity.pdbx_description
1 polymer ?
#
loop_
_entity_poly.entity_id
_entity_poly.type
_entity_poly.pdbx_seq_one_letter_code
_entity_poly.pdbx_strand_id
1 'polypeptide(L)'
;MRFTSRSARQLALAAGLLSFASLTACNKDGGEFAKTKSGIEYKIFKKVGNDYERREIGPEGDPTYKDRVGKFLLGNMQYRTGKDSVLQNTRADVGMPVPLPLQEVKKKGMPDEALSLLQPGDSGVFRFQVNSLMKGQPVPPFLKRGGNVVQMFVSTTNKLATQEEAQAMQPELQKRSMASQMKKRMASPEFAKQMQAQKEAQAKMMASPEVVAQMKKDDVILQDYIKKNGLTVQKTPSGVYYQVLKPGTGATPKMGQTVSVNYNGTLLSGKLFDSSDKQGRPIDFPIGMGQVIPGWDEGIAMLTPGSKAILLIPSPLAYGTRGAGAEIPANSPLRFEVELVAVQ
;
A
#
# COMPACT_ATOMS: atom_id res chain seq x y z
N MET A 1 8.39 28.64 39.48
CA MET A 1 9.04 27.33 39.32
C MET A 1 8.79 26.84 37.91
N ARG A 2 9.84 26.81 37.08
CA ARG A 2 9.77 26.33 35.69
C ARG A 2 10.10 24.85 35.70
N PHE A 3 9.18 23.98 35.29
CA PHE A 3 9.46 22.57 35.02
C PHE A 3 9.72 22.37 33.52
N THR A 4 10.92 21.91 33.21
CA THR A 4 11.46 21.73 31.87
C THR A 4 10.96 20.41 31.28
N SER A 5 10.31 20.51 30.12
CA SER A 5 9.90 19.37 29.27
C SER A 5 11.09 18.76 28.52
N ARG A 6 11.76 17.74 29.07
CA ARG A 6 12.87 17.02 28.43
C ARG A 6 12.72 15.49 28.34
N SER A 7 11.57 14.93 28.70
CA SER A 7 11.42 13.46 28.82
C SER A 7 10.56 12.75 27.76
N ALA A 8 9.97 13.48 26.80
CA ALA A 8 9.09 12.86 25.79
C ALA A 8 9.76 12.52 24.43
N ARG A 9 11.03 12.91 24.22
CA ARG A 9 11.74 12.65 22.95
C ARG A 9 12.70 11.45 22.92
N GLN A 10 12.93 10.79 24.05
CA GLN A 10 13.89 9.68 24.12
C GLN A 10 13.25 8.27 23.97
N LEU A 11 11.93 8.14 24.05
CA LEU A 11 11.26 6.83 23.92
C LEU A 11 10.93 6.40 22.49
N ALA A 12 10.99 7.31 21.50
CA ALA A 12 10.70 7.00 20.11
C ALA A 12 11.92 6.49 19.29
N LEU A 13 13.14 6.63 19.83
CA LEU A 13 14.39 6.24 19.13
C LEU A 13 14.89 4.84 19.48
N ALA A 14 14.40 4.22 20.55
CA ALA A 14 14.85 2.89 20.98
C ALA A 14 14.23 1.73 20.20
N ALA A 15 13.04 1.88 19.62
CA ALA A 15 12.37 0.83 18.84
C ALA A 15 12.91 0.65 17.41
N GLY A 16 13.61 1.64 16.87
CA GLY A 16 14.16 1.62 15.50
C GLY A 16 15.54 1.00 15.36
N LEU A 17 16.33 0.93 16.43
CA LEU A 17 17.75 0.50 16.38
C LEU A 17 17.99 -1.00 16.61
N LEU A 18 17.03 -1.73 17.20
CA LEU A 18 17.17 -3.16 17.48
C LEU A 18 17.08 -4.07 16.24
N SER A 19 16.73 -3.54 15.08
CA SER A 19 16.46 -4.34 13.89
C SER A 19 17.57 -4.36 12.83
N PHE A 20 18.55 -3.49 12.94
CA PHE A 20 19.75 -3.52 12.08
C PHE A 20 20.87 -4.41 12.63
N ALA A 21 20.86 -4.70 13.94
CA ALA A 21 21.90 -5.48 14.58
C ALA A 21 21.94 -6.93 14.10
N SER A 22 20.80 -7.54 13.73
CA SER A 22 20.76 -8.94 13.28
C SER A 22 21.36 -9.13 11.87
N LEU A 23 21.16 -8.16 10.96
CA LEU A 23 21.74 -8.22 9.62
C LEU A 23 23.21 -7.81 9.61
N THR A 24 23.63 -6.94 10.54
CA THR A 24 25.04 -6.54 10.69
C THR A 24 25.86 -7.60 11.44
N ALA A 25 25.27 -8.37 12.34
CA ALA A 25 25.93 -9.50 12.98
C ALA A 25 26.25 -10.60 11.95
N CYS A 26 25.33 -10.92 11.03
CA CYS A 26 25.58 -11.86 9.94
C CYS A 26 26.70 -11.42 8.99
N ASN A 27 26.99 -10.13 8.92
CA ASN A 27 28.05 -9.59 8.03
C ASN A 27 29.40 -9.38 8.76
N LYS A 28 29.41 -9.33 10.10
CA LYS A 28 30.62 -9.17 10.93
C LYS A 28 31.34 -10.48 11.23
N ASP A 29 30.62 -11.62 11.11
CA ASP A 29 31.25 -12.93 11.23
C ASP A 29 32.04 -13.22 9.95
N GLY A 30 33.35 -13.05 10.01
CA GLY A 30 34.32 -13.34 8.94
C GLY A 30 34.44 -14.83 8.57
N GLY A 31 33.64 -15.72 9.17
CA GLY A 31 33.64 -17.14 8.92
C GLY A 31 33.18 -17.51 7.50
N GLU A 32 33.59 -18.67 7.03
CA GLU A 32 33.19 -19.19 5.71
C GLU A 32 31.70 -19.59 5.68
N PHE A 33 31.11 -19.54 4.48
CA PHE A 33 29.78 -20.08 4.25
C PHE A 33 29.84 -21.62 4.29
N ALA A 34 28.97 -22.24 5.07
CA ALA A 34 28.73 -23.67 4.96
C ALA A 34 27.94 -23.96 3.68
N LYS A 35 27.93 -25.20 3.22
CA LYS A 35 27.31 -25.58 1.95
C LYS A 35 26.45 -26.82 2.12
N THR A 36 25.23 -26.78 1.59
CA THR A 36 24.37 -27.97 1.52
C THR A 36 24.86 -28.92 0.41
N LYS A 37 24.41 -30.18 0.43
CA LYS A 37 24.67 -31.14 -0.67
C LYS A 37 24.17 -30.63 -2.02
N SER A 38 23.14 -29.79 -2.06
CA SER A 38 22.58 -29.18 -3.28
C SER A 38 23.33 -27.94 -3.76
N GLY A 39 24.32 -27.47 -3.00
CA GLY A 39 25.16 -26.33 -3.37
C GLY A 39 24.70 -24.97 -2.85
N ILE A 40 23.67 -24.88 -2.00
CA ILE A 40 23.29 -23.62 -1.34
C ILE A 40 24.38 -23.28 -0.32
N GLU A 41 24.94 -22.10 -0.42
CA GLU A 41 25.86 -21.56 0.59
C GLU A 41 25.05 -20.84 1.65
N TYR A 42 25.34 -21.10 2.95
CA TYR A 42 24.54 -20.52 4.03
C TYR A 42 25.36 -20.15 5.27
N LYS A 43 24.84 -19.19 6.02
CA LYS A 43 25.19 -18.90 7.42
C LYS A 43 23.87 -18.77 8.19
N ILE A 44 23.76 -19.48 9.30
CA ILE A 44 22.58 -19.40 10.17
C ILE A 44 23.04 -19.04 11.58
N PHE A 45 22.29 -18.18 12.21
CA PHE A 45 22.55 -17.67 13.56
C PHE A 45 21.28 -17.81 14.39
N LYS A 46 21.45 -18.27 15.62
CA LYS A 46 20.41 -18.33 16.63
C LYS A 46 20.59 -17.18 17.62
N LYS A 47 19.52 -16.53 17.99
CA LYS A 47 19.53 -15.50 19.02
C LYS A 47 19.65 -16.14 20.39
N VAL A 48 20.69 -15.77 21.16
CA VAL A 48 20.93 -16.22 22.54
C VAL A 48 21.07 -14.98 23.42
N GLY A 49 20.03 -14.67 24.20
CA GLY A 49 19.99 -13.43 24.96
C GLY A 49 19.98 -12.19 24.02
N ASN A 50 21.03 -11.36 24.14
CA ASN A 50 21.22 -10.17 23.28
C ASN A 50 22.18 -10.42 22.10
N ASP A 51 22.82 -11.57 22.03
CA ASP A 51 23.80 -11.92 21.01
C ASP A 51 23.26 -12.92 20.00
N TYR A 52 24.06 -13.19 18.97
CA TYR A 52 23.76 -14.16 17.93
C TYR A 52 24.92 -15.17 17.84
N GLU A 53 24.61 -16.43 18.03
CA GLU A 53 25.54 -17.53 17.90
C GLU A 53 25.33 -18.28 16.59
N ARG A 54 26.42 -18.65 15.91
CA ARG A 54 26.35 -19.43 14.69
C ARG A 54 25.76 -20.80 14.98
N ARG A 55 24.78 -21.23 14.21
CA ARG A 55 24.18 -22.54 14.28
C ARG A 55 24.68 -23.41 13.12
N GLU A 56 25.44 -24.43 13.46
CA GLU A 56 25.87 -25.41 12.47
C GLU A 56 24.74 -26.41 12.18
N ILE A 57 24.63 -26.79 10.93
CA ILE A 57 23.65 -27.77 10.43
C ILE A 57 24.40 -28.96 9.89
N GLY A 58 23.98 -30.14 10.26
CA GLY A 58 24.53 -31.36 9.69
C GLY A 58 24.27 -31.49 8.18
N PRO A 59 25.04 -32.36 7.49
CA PRO A 59 24.94 -32.55 6.06
C PRO A 59 23.58 -33.05 5.58
N GLU A 60 22.77 -33.62 6.46
CA GLU A 60 21.40 -34.11 6.18
C GLU A 60 20.33 -33.05 6.41
N GLY A 61 20.72 -31.81 6.79
CA GLY A 61 19.79 -30.72 7.10
C GLY A 61 19.34 -30.70 8.56
N ASP A 62 18.25 -29.97 8.85
CA ASP A 62 17.66 -29.88 10.19
C ASP A 62 16.80 -31.13 10.48
N PRO A 63 17.17 -31.99 11.44
CA PRO A 63 16.44 -33.22 11.71
C PRO A 63 14.99 -32.97 12.20
N THR A 64 14.71 -31.80 12.77
CA THR A 64 13.37 -31.43 13.29
C THR A 64 12.47 -30.83 12.22
N TYR A 65 12.94 -30.72 10.98
CA TYR A 65 12.15 -30.07 9.93
C TYR A 65 10.82 -30.75 9.67
N LYS A 66 10.79 -32.09 9.70
CA LYS A 66 9.59 -32.89 9.42
C LYS A 66 8.42 -32.51 10.35
N ASP A 67 8.70 -32.15 11.60
CA ASP A 67 7.68 -31.78 12.60
C ASP A 67 7.08 -30.40 12.35
N ARG A 68 7.69 -29.64 11.46
CA ARG A 68 7.31 -28.26 11.10
C ARG A 68 6.68 -28.13 9.73
N VAL A 69 6.69 -29.17 8.91
CA VAL A 69 6.03 -29.18 7.61
C VAL A 69 4.53 -28.91 7.77
N GLY A 70 3.98 -28.05 6.92
CA GLY A 70 2.59 -27.57 6.99
C GLY A 70 2.38 -26.38 7.92
N LYS A 71 3.41 -25.95 8.66
CA LYS A 71 3.41 -24.72 9.48
C LYS A 71 4.12 -23.57 8.75
N PHE A 72 4.13 -22.40 9.37
CA PHE A 72 4.75 -21.19 8.83
C PHE A 72 5.73 -20.60 9.83
N LEU A 73 6.95 -20.29 9.37
CA LEU A 73 7.83 -19.38 10.11
C LEU A 73 7.31 -17.96 9.94
N LEU A 74 7.13 -17.24 11.05
CA LEU A 74 6.84 -15.81 10.95
C LEU A 74 8.17 -15.06 10.89
N GLY A 75 8.41 -14.31 9.82
CA GLY A 75 9.69 -13.66 9.64
C GLY A 75 9.71 -12.57 8.59
N ASN A 76 10.86 -11.94 8.44
CA ASN A 76 11.12 -11.00 7.36
C ASN A 76 12.12 -11.63 6.39
N MET A 77 11.93 -11.36 5.11
CA MET A 77 12.79 -11.88 4.05
C MET A 77 13.23 -10.75 3.13
N GLN A 78 14.50 -10.78 2.74
CA GLN A 78 15.05 -9.86 1.78
C GLN A 78 15.85 -10.62 0.73
N TYR A 79 15.59 -10.32 -0.53
CA TYR A 79 16.43 -10.79 -1.64
C TYR A 79 17.31 -9.65 -2.15
N ARG A 80 18.60 -9.98 -2.41
CA ARG A 80 19.57 -9.08 -3.02
C ARG A 80 20.32 -9.77 -4.16
N THR A 81 20.84 -8.99 -5.07
CA THR A 81 21.87 -9.47 -6.00
C THR A 81 23.20 -9.68 -5.28
N GLY A 82 24.14 -10.38 -5.89
CA GLY A 82 25.50 -10.52 -5.35
C GLY A 82 26.25 -9.20 -5.17
N LYS A 83 25.80 -8.12 -5.82
CA LYS A 83 26.29 -6.73 -5.67
C LYS A 83 25.39 -5.87 -4.77
N ASP A 84 24.68 -6.49 -3.84
CA ASP A 84 23.82 -5.86 -2.81
C ASP A 84 22.64 -5.02 -3.31
N SER A 85 22.25 -5.09 -4.58
CA SER A 85 21.02 -4.44 -5.04
C SER A 85 19.80 -5.19 -4.49
N VAL A 86 18.93 -4.49 -3.78
CA VAL A 86 17.72 -5.07 -3.18
C VAL A 86 16.68 -5.36 -4.26
N LEU A 87 16.26 -6.62 -4.35
CA LEU A 87 15.23 -7.10 -5.26
C LEU A 87 13.84 -7.11 -4.59
N GLN A 88 13.81 -7.52 -3.33
CA GLN A 88 12.60 -7.59 -2.52
C GLN A 88 12.95 -7.42 -1.03
N ASN A 89 12.06 -6.80 -0.27
CA ASN A 89 12.25 -6.63 1.18
C ASN A 89 10.89 -6.59 1.88
N THR A 90 10.46 -7.73 2.44
CA THR A 90 9.14 -7.85 3.08
C THR A 90 8.98 -6.89 4.26
N ARG A 91 10.06 -6.60 5.00
CA ARG A 91 10.02 -5.65 6.11
C ARG A 91 9.75 -4.22 5.64
N ALA A 92 10.39 -3.79 4.55
CA ALA A 92 10.15 -2.47 3.97
C ALA A 92 8.78 -2.38 3.28
N ASP A 93 8.33 -3.52 2.71
CA ASP A 93 7.10 -3.57 1.93
C ASP A 93 5.85 -3.72 2.80
N VAL A 94 5.95 -4.42 3.94
CA VAL A 94 4.80 -4.78 4.77
C VAL A 94 4.92 -4.24 6.20
N GLY A 95 6.14 -4.05 6.72
CA GLY A 95 6.40 -3.49 8.05
C GLY A 95 6.10 -4.44 9.22
N MET A 96 5.81 -5.72 8.94
CA MET A 96 5.57 -6.76 9.94
C MET A 96 6.11 -8.12 9.45
N PRO A 97 6.34 -9.10 10.35
CA PRO A 97 6.70 -10.44 9.92
C PRO A 97 5.62 -11.06 9.04
N VAL A 98 6.06 -11.73 7.96
CA VAL A 98 5.17 -12.44 7.03
C VAL A 98 5.25 -13.95 7.27
N PRO A 99 4.18 -14.71 6.99
CA PRO A 99 4.21 -16.16 7.08
C PRO A 99 5.03 -16.75 5.92
N LEU A 100 6.10 -17.45 6.26
CA LEU A 100 7.00 -18.17 5.35
C LEU A 100 6.63 -19.65 5.41
N PRO A 101 6.07 -20.26 4.36
CA PRO A 101 5.57 -21.62 4.41
C PRO A 101 6.69 -22.64 4.52
N LEU A 102 6.52 -23.65 5.36
CA LEU A 102 7.39 -24.80 5.48
C LEU A 102 6.72 -25.99 4.79
N GLN A 103 7.16 -26.27 3.57
CA GLN A 103 6.61 -27.31 2.68
C GLN A 103 7.64 -28.41 2.46
N GLU A 104 7.17 -29.59 2.05
CA GLU A 104 8.10 -30.63 1.61
C GLU A 104 9.06 -30.09 0.54
N VAL A 105 10.34 -30.32 0.74
CA VAL A 105 11.38 -29.89 -0.19
C VAL A 105 11.39 -30.80 -1.42
N LYS A 106 10.56 -30.46 -2.40
CA LYS A 106 10.44 -31.21 -3.67
C LYS A 106 11.62 -31.01 -4.61
N LYS A 107 12.26 -29.84 -4.54
CA LYS A 107 13.41 -29.47 -5.39
C LYS A 107 14.53 -28.95 -4.52
N LYS A 108 15.67 -29.63 -4.55
CA LYS A 108 16.90 -29.17 -3.88
C LYS A 108 17.53 -28.00 -4.64
N GLY A 109 18.30 -27.18 -3.93
CA GLY A 109 18.95 -25.98 -4.45
C GLY A 109 18.01 -24.76 -4.58
N MET A 110 16.79 -24.82 -4.02
CA MET A 110 15.78 -23.78 -4.09
C MET A 110 15.55 -23.11 -2.73
N PRO A 111 14.89 -21.92 -2.68
CA PRO A 111 14.61 -21.21 -1.43
C PRO A 111 13.87 -22.03 -0.37
N ASP A 112 13.01 -22.97 -0.76
CA ASP A 112 12.29 -23.85 0.17
C ASP A 112 13.26 -24.74 0.97
N GLU A 113 14.35 -25.22 0.35
CA GLU A 113 15.40 -25.95 1.05
C GLU A 113 16.13 -25.03 2.06
N ALA A 114 16.39 -23.79 1.70
CA ALA A 114 17.00 -22.84 2.62
C ALA A 114 16.09 -22.55 3.84
N LEU A 115 14.78 -22.40 3.62
CA LEU A 115 13.81 -22.23 4.72
C LEU A 115 13.72 -23.49 5.60
N SER A 116 13.92 -24.70 5.04
CA SER A 116 13.90 -25.95 5.80
C SER A 116 15.02 -26.04 6.85
N LEU A 117 16.10 -25.29 6.65
CA LEU A 117 17.24 -25.25 7.56
C LEU A 117 17.00 -24.33 8.77
N LEU A 118 16.00 -23.43 8.71
CA LEU A 118 15.74 -22.45 9.76
C LEU A 118 14.80 -23.01 10.82
N GLN A 119 15.07 -22.65 12.08
CA GLN A 119 14.18 -22.83 13.22
C GLN A 119 13.57 -21.49 13.65
N PRO A 120 12.47 -21.48 14.44
CA PRO A 120 11.97 -20.27 15.03
C PRO A 120 13.07 -19.56 15.86
N GLY A 121 13.22 -18.24 15.62
CA GLY A 121 14.25 -17.41 16.24
C GLY A 121 15.57 -17.35 15.48
N ASP A 122 15.75 -18.14 14.42
CA ASP A 122 16.94 -18.07 13.58
C ASP A 122 16.95 -16.85 12.67
N SER A 123 18.18 -16.43 12.35
CA SER A 123 18.46 -15.53 11.21
C SER A 123 19.42 -16.25 10.27
N GLY A 124 19.19 -16.12 8.96
CA GLY A 124 20.01 -16.81 7.97
C GLY A 124 20.34 -15.94 6.77
N VAL A 125 21.52 -16.19 6.20
CA VAL A 125 21.95 -15.68 4.90
C VAL A 125 22.20 -16.88 4.00
N PHE A 126 21.56 -16.88 2.85
CA PHE A 126 21.67 -17.95 1.85
C PHE A 126 22.10 -17.36 0.52
N ARG A 127 22.98 -18.05 -0.20
CA ARG A 127 23.46 -17.68 -1.52
C ARG A 127 23.08 -18.73 -2.53
N PHE A 128 22.48 -18.30 -3.63
CA PHE A 128 22.06 -19.14 -4.73
C PHE A 128 22.75 -18.71 -6.01
N GLN A 129 23.24 -19.65 -6.77
CA GLN A 129 23.70 -19.37 -8.13
C GLN A 129 22.47 -19.14 -9.03
N VAL A 130 22.47 -18.03 -9.77
CA VAL A 130 21.34 -17.66 -10.64
C VAL A 130 21.01 -18.75 -11.65
N ASN A 131 22.03 -19.37 -12.24
CA ASN A 131 21.84 -20.45 -13.20
C ASN A 131 21.08 -21.63 -12.58
N SER A 132 21.35 -21.96 -11.31
CA SER A 132 20.63 -23.02 -10.58
C SER A 132 19.17 -22.67 -10.32
N LEU A 133 18.88 -21.40 -10.03
CA LEU A 133 17.51 -20.91 -9.82
C LEU A 133 16.71 -20.89 -11.13
N MET A 134 17.32 -20.46 -12.24
CA MET A 134 16.64 -20.26 -13.52
C MET A 134 16.43 -21.54 -14.33
N LYS A 135 17.19 -22.63 -14.04
CA LYS A 135 17.02 -23.96 -14.66
C LYS A 135 16.76 -23.92 -16.17
N GLY A 136 17.67 -23.31 -16.93
CA GLY A 136 17.57 -23.22 -18.37
C GLY A 136 16.72 -22.08 -18.93
N GLN A 137 16.07 -21.32 -18.09
CA GLN A 137 15.41 -20.09 -18.52
C GLN A 137 16.42 -18.96 -18.74
N PRO A 138 16.15 -18.01 -19.65
CA PRO A 138 17.03 -16.87 -19.87
C PRO A 138 17.23 -16.07 -18.59
N VAL A 139 18.49 -15.86 -18.21
CA VAL A 139 18.83 -15.04 -17.02
C VAL A 139 18.56 -13.57 -17.33
N PRO A 140 17.72 -12.88 -16.56
CA PRO A 140 17.48 -11.46 -16.74
C PRO A 140 18.76 -10.62 -16.66
N PRO A 141 18.94 -9.58 -17.51
CA PRO A 141 20.16 -8.80 -17.58
C PRO A 141 20.60 -8.17 -16.24
N PHE A 142 19.66 -7.79 -15.39
CA PHE A 142 19.97 -7.21 -14.09
C PHE A 142 20.59 -8.22 -13.10
N LEU A 143 20.23 -9.50 -13.17
CA LEU A 143 20.84 -10.55 -12.36
C LEU A 143 22.25 -10.88 -12.85
N LYS A 144 22.51 -10.88 -14.17
CA LYS A 144 23.85 -11.02 -14.71
C LYS A 144 24.77 -9.88 -14.24
N ARG A 145 24.31 -8.63 -14.34
CA ARG A 145 25.03 -7.46 -13.84
C ARG A 145 25.23 -7.50 -12.33
N GLY A 146 24.31 -8.11 -11.61
CA GLY A 146 24.33 -8.30 -10.16
C GLY A 146 25.29 -9.35 -9.63
N GLY A 147 26.16 -9.95 -10.47
CA GLY A 147 27.19 -10.91 -10.05
C GLY A 147 26.78 -12.36 -10.13
N ASN A 148 25.69 -12.68 -10.84
CA ASN A 148 25.17 -14.04 -11.06
C ASN A 148 24.85 -14.84 -9.77
N VAL A 149 24.66 -14.13 -8.65
CA VAL A 149 24.30 -14.67 -7.34
C VAL A 149 23.07 -13.92 -6.83
N VAL A 150 22.15 -14.65 -6.22
CA VAL A 150 21.05 -14.10 -5.41
C VAL A 150 21.32 -14.45 -3.96
N GLN A 151 21.27 -13.46 -3.10
CA GLN A 151 21.34 -13.62 -1.65
C GLN A 151 19.94 -13.49 -1.05
N MET A 152 19.57 -14.42 -0.19
CA MET A 152 18.35 -14.39 0.60
C MET A 152 18.71 -14.21 2.07
N PHE A 153 18.25 -13.13 2.66
CA PHE A 153 18.35 -12.86 4.09
C PHE A 153 16.99 -13.15 4.72
N VAL A 154 16.99 -13.94 5.78
CA VAL A 154 15.78 -14.28 6.53
C VAL A 154 16.02 -14.00 8.00
N SER A 155 15.07 -13.39 8.67
CA SER A 155 15.04 -13.31 10.14
C SER A 155 13.68 -13.78 10.64
N THR A 156 13.65 -14.76 11.51
CA THR A 156 12.40 -15.35 12.01
C THR A 156 12.11 -14.91 13.43
N THR A 157 10.83 -14.94 13.80
CA THR A 157 10.38 -14.81 15.19
C THR A 157 10.48 -16.17 15.89
N ASN A 158 10.34 -16.19 17.21
CA ASN A 158 10.33 -17.43 17.99
C ASN A 158 9.02 -18.23 17.86
N LYS A 159 8.11 -17.81 16.97
CA LYS A 159 6.79 -18.41 16.82
C LYS A 159 6.63 -19.09 15.46
N LEU A 160 6.07 -20.30 15.48
CA LEU A 160 5.46 -20.93 14.31
C LEU A 160 3.98 -20.55 14.26
N ALA A 161 3.48 -20.28 13.07
CA ALA A 161 2.06 -20.06 12.83
C ALA A 161 1.43 -21.30 12.19
N THR A 162 0.15 -21.53 12.51
CA THR A 162 -0.70 -22.49 11.82
C THR A 162 -1.17 -21.93 10.48
N GLN A 163 -1.81 -22.76 9.67
CA GLN A 163 -2.39 -22.33 8.41
C GLN A 163 -3.52 -21.31 8.64
N GLU A 164 -4.34 -21.49 9.68
CA GLU A 164 -5.42 -20.56 10.03
C GLU A 164 -4.87 -19.20 10.46
N GLU A 165 -3.83 -19.20 11.33
CA GLU A 165 -3.17 -17.95 11.75
C GLU A 165 -2.55 -17.22 10.55
N ALA A 166 -1.89 -17.95 9.64
CA ALA A 166 -1.30 -17.38 8.43
C ALA A 166 -2.38 -16.80 7.49
N GLN A 167 -3.53 -17.47 7.34
CA GLN A 167 -4.66 -16.97 6.56
C GLN A 167 -5.29 -15.72 7.19
N ALA A 168 -5.44 -15.70 8.50
CA ALA A 168 -5.96 -14.54 9.22
C ALA A 168 -5.09 -13.28 9.06
N MET A 169 -3.80 -13.44 8.80
CA MET A 169 -2.87 -12.33 8.54
C MET A 169 -3.01 -11.75 7.12
N GLN A 170 -3.56 -12.49 6.15
CA GLN A 170 -3.55 -12.11 4.72
C GLN A 170 -4.20 -10.74 4.42
N PRO A 171 -5.36 -10.38 4.99
CA PRO A 171 -5.99 -9.07 4.71
C PRO A 171 -5.09 -7.90 5.12
N GLU A 172 -4.46 -7.98 6.30
CA GLU A 172 -3.57 -6.93 6.79
C GLU A 172 -2.27 -6.86 5.98
N LEU A 173 -1.71 -8.01 5.60
CA LEU A 173 -0.53 -8.09 4.74
C LEU A 173 -0.80 -7.46 3.37
N GLN A 174 -1.93 -7.79 2.76
CA GLN A 174 -2.35 -7.24 1.48
C GLN A 174 -2.55 -5.72 1.55
N LYS A 175 -3.25 -5.24 2.58
CA LYS A 175 -3.46 -3.80 2.83
C LYS A 175 -2.12 -3.06 2.94
N ARG A 176 -1.18 -3.56 3.75
CA ARG A 176 0.15 -2.94 3.93
C ARG A 176 0.99 -2.99 2.66
N SER A 177 0.97 -4.11 1.95
CA SER A 177 1.67 -4.25 0.67
C SER A 177 1.16 -3.25 -0.36
N MET A 178 -0.16 -3.10 -0.50
CA MET A 178 -0.77 -2.12 -1.40
C MET A 178 -0.40 -0.68 -1.01
N ALA A 179 -0.45 -0.33 0.27
CA ALA A 179 -0.06 0.99 0.76
C ALA A 179 1.42 1.29 0.46
N SER A 180 2.32 0.31 0.65
CA SER A 180 3.73 0.45 0.32
C SER A 180 3.97 0.63 -1.17
N GLN A 181 3.31 -0.17 -2.01
CA GLN A 181 3.40 -0.05 -3.47
C GLN A 181 2.90 1.32 -3.94
N MET A 182 1.76 1.78 -3.41
CA MET A 182 1.22 3.11 -3.70
C MET A 182 2.22 4.20 -3.32
N LYS A 183 2.79 4.13 -2.11
CA LYS A 183 3.81 5.09 -1.66
C LYS A 183 5.03 5.11 -2.58
N LYS A 184 5.53 3.94 -3.00
CA LYS A 184 6.66 3.84 -3.95
C LYS A 184 6.29 4.43 -5.31
N ARG A 185 5.09 4.13 -5.82
CA ARG A 185 4.58 4.69 -7.07
C ARG A 185 4.50 6.21 -7.02
N MET A 186 3.92 6.76 -5.95
CA MET A 186 3.78 8.22 -5.77
C MET A 186 5.14 8.94 -5.66
N ALA A 187 6.16 8.25 -5.13
CA ALA A 187 7.52 8.80 -5.04
C ALA A 187 8.32 8.68 -6.35
N SER A 188 7.79 8.00 -7.37
CA SER A 188 8.51 7.84 -8.64
C SER A 188 8.44 9.09 -9.51
N PRO A 189 9.54 9.44 -10.23
CA PRO A 189 9.54 10.56 -11.16
C PRO A 189 8.51 10.40 -12.29
N GLU A 190 8.27 9.17 -12.73
CA GLU A 190 7.28 8.84 -13.78
C GLU A 190 5.88 9.20 -13.32
N PHE A 191 5.54 8.89 -12.06
CA PHE A 191 4.24 9.25 -11.50
C PHE A 191 4.08 10.77 -11.40
N ALA A 192 5.10 11.49 -10.92
CA ALA A 192 5.08 12.95 -10.86
C ALA A 192 4.84 13.56 -12.25
N LYS A 193 5.53 13.05 -13.28
CA LYS A 193 5.35 13.46 -14.68
C LYS A 193 3.94 13.14 -15.19
N GLN A 194 3.41 11.96 -14.88
CA GLN A 194 2.06 11.56 -15.27
C GLN A 194 1.00 12.48 -14.64
N MET A 195 1.13 12.76 -13.33
CA MET A 195 0.21 13.66 -12.62
C MET A 195 0.28 15.10 -13.15
N GLN A 196 1.47 15.58 -13.49
CA GLN A 196 1.64 16.89 -14.10
C GLN A 196 0.95 16.96 -15.47
N ALA A 197 1.18 15.98 -16.33
CA ALA A 197 0.53 15.89 -17.64
C ALA A 197 -1.00 15.81 -17.51
N GLN A 198 -1.52 15.06 -16.54
CA GLN A 198 -2.95 14.97 -16.27
C GLN A 198 -3.54 16.32 -15.83
N LYS A 199 -2.85 17.03 -14.92
CA LYS A 199 -3.27 18.37 -14.49
C LYS A 199 -3.29 19.37 -15.65
N GLU A 200 -2.26 19.35 -16.49
CA GLU A 200 -2.19 20.24 -17.67
C GLU A 200 -3.30 19.91 -18.68
N ALA A 201 -3.56 18.63 -18.94
CA ALA A 201 -4.66 18.21 -19.81
C ALA A 201 -6.03 18.64 -19.25
N GLN A 202 -6.26 18.48 -17.95
CA GLN A 202 -7.47 18.91 -17.28
C GLN A 202 -7.61 20.44 -17.33
N ALA A 203 -6.55 21.19 -17.02
CA ALA A 203 -6.56 22.65 -17.10
C ALA A 203 -6.88 23.14 -18.52
N LYS A 204 -6.27 22.53 -19.54
CA LYS A 204 -6.55 22.84 -20.94
C LYS A 204 -8.00 22.53 -21.33
N MET A 205 -8.54 21.41 -20.89
CA MET A 205 -9.94 21.04 -21.10
C MET A 205 -10.88 22.05 -20.43
N MET A 206 -10.61 22.40 -19.17
CA MET A 206 -11.43 23.36 -18.42
C MET A 206 -11.37 24.80 -18.99
N ALA A 207 -10.31 25.15 -19.69
CA ALA A 207 -10.14 26.44 -20.35
C ALA A 207 -10.78 26.49 -21.76
N SER A 208 -11.30 25.38 -22.27
CA SER A 208 -11.94 25.38 -23.59
C SER A 208 -13.21 26.23 -23.58
N PRO A 209 -13.52 26.98 -24.67
CA PRO A 209 -14.70 27.86 -24.75
C PRO A 209 -16.00 27.13 -24.45
N GLU A 210 -16.12 25.87 -24.89
CA GLU A 210 -17.31 25.04 -24.71
C GLU A 210 -17.51 24.68 -23.22
N VAL A 211 -16.44 24.28 -22.55
CA VAL A 211 -16.47 23.93 -21.11
C VAL A 211 -16.74 25.18 -20.28
N VAL A 212 -16.09 26.30 -20.59
CA VAL A 212 -16.33 27.58 -19.90
C VAL A 212 -17.79 28.03 -20.07
N ALA A 213 -18.35 27.90 -21.27
CA ALA A 213 -19.76 28.23 -21.52
C ALA A 213 -20.71 27.30 -20.76
N GLN A 214 -20.39 25.98 -20.72
CA GLN A 214 -21.18 25.01 -19.96
C GLN A 214 -21.10 25.27 -18.46
N MET A 215 -19.91 25.55 -17.90
CA MET A 215 -19.73 25.93 -16.50
C MET A 215 -20.60 27.13 -16.10
N LYS A 216 -20.69 28.16 -16.95
CA LYS A 216 -21.55 29.31 -16.69
C LYS A 216 -23.04 28.93 -16.67
N LYS A 217 -23.49 28.08 -17.60
CA LYS A 217 -24.88 27.57 -17.61
C LYS A 217 -25.18 26.77 -16.34
N ASP A 218 -24.31 25.86 -16.00
CA ASP A 218 -24.47 25.01 -14.81
C ASP A 218 -24.45 25.85 -13.52
N ASP A 219 -23.63 26.87 -13.48
CA ASP A 219 -23.57 27.81 -12.35
C ASP A 219 -24.91 28.48 -12.08
N VAL A 220 -25.58 28.99 -13.13
CA VAL A 220 -26.93 29.58 -13.02
C VAL A 220 -27.93 28.55 -12.49
N ILE A 221 -27.91 27.34 -13.04
CA ILE A 221 -28.81 26.25 -12.62
C ILE A 221 -28.57 25.88 -11.15
N LEU A 222 -27.30 25.79 -10.76
CA LEU A 222 -26.93 25.42 -9.38
C LEU A 222 -27.29 26.53 -8.38
N GLN A 223 -27.08 27.79 -8.73
CA GLN A 223 -27.48 28.92 -7.87
C GLN A 223 -29.01 28.99 -7.68
N ASP A 224 -29.76 28.73 -8.72
CA ASP A 224 -31.23 28.66 -8.64
C ASP A 224 -31.66 27.48 -7.74
N TYR A 225 -31.03 26.32 -7.91
CA TYR A 225 -31.25 25.15 -7.05
C TYR A 225 -30.91 25.44 -5.56
N ILE A 226 -29.77 26.06 -5.29
CA ILE A 226 -29.33 26.47 -3.94
C ILE A 226 -30.38 27.38 -3.31
N LYS A 227 -30.82 28.41 -4.02
CA LYS A 227 -31.84 29.37 -3.54
C LYS A 227 -33.18 28.69 -3.27
N LYS A 228 -33.66 27.83 -4.18
CA LYS A 228 -34.94 27.10 -4.03
C LYS A 228 -34.95 26.14 -2.87
N ASN A 229 -33.80 25.55 -2.54
CA ASN A 229 -33.69 24.56 -1.46
C ASN A 229 -33.15 25.14 -0.15
N GLY A 230 -32.90 26.46 -0.08
CA GLY A 230 -32.42 27.13 1.14
C GLY A 230 -31.04 26.65 1.60
N LEU A 231 -30.15 26.24 0.68
CA LEU A 231 -28.85 25.69 1.02
C LEU A 231 -27.87 26.82 1.32
N THR A 232 -27.03 26.61 2.37
CA THR A 232 -25.92 27.51 2.73
C THR A 232 -24.60 26.88 2.29
N VAL A 233 -24.14 27.26 1.10
CA VAL A 233 -22.98 26.62 0.46
C VAL A 233 -21.76 27.51 0.40
N GLN A 234 -20.59 26.89 0.32
CA GLN A 234 -19.34 27.49 -0.13
C GLN A 234 -19.03 27.01 -1.54
N LYS A 235 -18.20 27.76 -2.28
CA LYS A 235 -17.80 27.42 -3.65
C LYS A 235 -16.30 27.26 -3.73
N THR A 236 -15.85 26.19 -4.34
CA THR A 236 -14.44 25.97 -4.62
C THR A 236 -13.96 26.79 -5.82
N PRO A 237 -12.64 26.99 -6.00
CA PRO A 237 -12.11 27.69 -7.17
C PRO A 237 -12.49 27.04 -8.51
N SER A 238 -12.66 25.71 -8.55
CA SER A 238 -13.07 24.96 -9.76
C SER A 238 -14.56 25.05 -10.04
N GLY A 239 -15.38 25.49 -9.08
CA GLY A 239 -16.82 25.70 -9.24
C GLY A 239 -17.71 24.65 -8.57
N VAL A 240 -17.17 23.73 -7.77
CA VAL A 240 -17.97 22.82 -6.93
C VAL A 240 -18.57 23.61 -5.77
N TYR A 241 -19.89 23.49 -5.56
CA TYR A 241 -20.52 23.98 -4.35
C TYR A 241 -20.63 22.88 -3.29
N TYR A 242 -20.39 23.22 -2.03
CA TYR A 242 -20.50 22.28 -0.94
C TYR A 242 -21.08 22.89 0.32
N GLN A 243 -21.79 22.08 1.08
CA GLN A 243 -22.30 22.41 2.41
C GLN A 243 -21.97 21.29 3.37
N VAL A 244 -21.22 21.59 4.43
CA VAL A 244 -20.97 20.61 5.51
C VAL A 244 -22.21 20.59 6.41
N LEU A 245 -22.91 19.47 6.41
CA LEU A 245 -24.12 19.25 7.24
C LEU A 245 -23.73 18.85 8.65
N LYS A 246 -22.70 18.04 8.77
CA LYS A 246 -22.12 17.59 10.04
C LYS A 246 -20.60 17.61 9.90
N PRO A 247 -19.89 18.38 10.71
CA PRO A 247 -18.44 18.33 10.73
C PRO A 247 -17.94 17.00 11.32
N GLY A 248 -16.86 16.47 10.76
CA GLY A 248 -16.11 15.36 11.32
C GLY A 248 -14.96 15.84 12.20
N THR A 249 -14.04 14.93 12.48
CA THR A 249 -12.85 15.20 13.32
C THR A 249 -11.58 14.68 12.66
N GLY A 250 -10.43 15.24 13.03
CA GLY A 250 -9.13 14.82 12.49
C GLY A 250 -8.68 15.65 11.30
N ALA A 251 -7.71 15.10 10.55
CA ALA A 251 -7.15 15.75 9.38
C ALA A 251 -7.91 15.40 8.11
N THR A 252 -7.94 16.33 7.14
CA THR A 252 -8.43 16.08 5.79
C THR A 252 -7.53 15.05 5.09
N PRO A 253 -8.08 14.24 4.15
CA PRO A 253 -7.32 13.25 3.44
C PRO A 253 -6.26 13.88 2.53
N LYS A 254 -5.09 13.26 2.49
CA LYS A 254 -4.00 13.65 1.57
C LYS A 254 -4.08 12.84 0.29
N MET A 255 -3.60 13.42 -0.82
CA MET A 255 -3.51 12.73 -2.11
C MET A 255 -2.97 11.31 -1.95
N GLY A 256 -3.65 10.34 -2.55
CA GLY A 256 -3.29 8.92 -2.54
C GLY A 256 -3.71 8.14 -1.29
N GLN A 257 -4.22 8.80 -0.23
CA GLN A 257 -4.83 8.07 0.88
C GLN A 257 -6.16 7.46 0.44
N THR A 258 -6.43 6.24 0.88
CA THR A 258 -7.73 5.61 0.63
C THR A 258 -8.78 6.22 1.53
N VAL A 259 -9.86 6.67 0.94
CA VAL A 259 -11.04 7.17 1.65
C VAL A 259 -12.20 6.19 1.48
N SER A 260 -12.99 6.01 2.54
CA SER A 260 -14.24 5.23 2.52
C SER A 260 -15.42 6.21 2.59
N VAL A 261 -16.29 6.19 1.59
CA VAL A 261 -17.35 7.18 1.44
C VAL A 261 -18.71 6.51 1.26
N ASN A 262 -19.66 6.85 2.12
CA ASN A 262 -21.07 6.62 1.84
C ASN A 262 -21.62 7.76 1.00
N TYR A 263 -22.52 7.46 0.07
CA TYR A 263 -23.08 8.50 -0.79
C TYR A 263 -24.46 8.17 -1.35
N ASN A 264 -25.20 9.22 -1.68
CA ASN A 264 -26.39 9.21 -2.51
C ASN A 264 -26.22 10.23 -3.62
N GLY A 265 -26.18 9.77 -4.88
CA GLY A 265 -26.07 10.59 -6.08
C GLY A 265 -27.42 10.80 -6.75
N THR A 266 -27.84 12.05 -6.90
CA THR A 266 -29.10 12.43 -7.54
C THR A 266 -28.90 13.47 -8.63
N LEU A 267 -29.77 13.46 -9.61
CA LEU A 267 -30.01 14.63 -10.47
C LEU A 267 -30.61 15.75 -9.61
N LEU A 268 -30.55 16.99 -10.07
CA LEU A 268 -31.18 18.13 -9.38
C LEU A 268 -32.71 18.01 -9.31
N SER A 269 -33.31 17.16 -10.16
CA SER A 269 -34.74 16.80 -10.08
C SER A 269 -35.08 15.89 -8.88
N GLY A 270 -34.07 15.38 -8.14
CA GLY A 270 -34.26 14.43 -7.07
C GLY A 270 -34.19 12.96 -7.50
N LYS A 271 -34.10 12.65 -8.81
CA LYS A 271 -33.97 11.28 -9.31
C LYS A 271 -32.64 10.69 -8.84
N LEU A 272 -32.69 9.62 -8.01
CA LEU A 272 -31.54 8.85 -7.57
C LEU A 272 -31.01 8.02 -8.74
N PHE A 273 -29.72 8.17 -9.06
CA PHE A 273 -29.05 7.35 -10.09
C PHE A 273 -28.10 6.32 -9.46
N ASP A 274 -27.43 6.67 -8.35
CA ASP A 274 -26.51 5.74 -7.68
C ASP A 274 -26.41 6.00 -6.17
N SER A 275 -26.06 4.95 -5.38
CA SER A 275 -25.81 5.09 -3.94
C SER A 275 -24.94 3.95 -3.41
N SER A 276 -24.21 4.20 -2.32
CA SER A 276 -23.49 3.17 -1.56
C SER A 276 -24.43 2.10 -0.97
N ASP A 277 -25.69 2.45 -0.67
CA ASP A 277 -26.68 1.52 -0.13
C ASP A 277 -27.02 0.41 -1.13
N LYS A 278 -27.03 0.70 -2.44
CA LYS A 278 -27.20 -0.32 -3.48
C LYS A 278 -26.12 -1.39 -3.46
N GLN A 279 -24.90 -1.03 -2.99
CA GLN A 279 -23.76 -1.94 -2.87
C GLN A 279 -23.62 -2.54 -1.48
N GLY A 280 -24.42 -2.09 -0.49
CA GLY A 280 -24.39 -2.53 0.90
C GLY A 280 -23.10 -2.15 1.66
N ARG A 281 -22.28 -1.26 1.12
CA ARG A 281 -21.02 -0.81 1.74
C ARG A 281 -20.56 0.54 1.19
N PRO A 282 -19.73 1.29 1.95
CA PRO A 282 -19.04 2.45 1.42
C PRO A 282 -18.18 2.11 0.20
N ILE A 283 -17.96 3.09 -0.67
CA ILE A 283 -16.97 2.98 -1.75
C ILE A 283 -15.60 3.41 -1.23
N ASP A 284 -14.59 2.60 -1.54
CA ASP A 284 -13.18 2.87 -1.21
C ASP A 284 -12.41 3.29 -2.46
N PHE A 285 -11.72 4.43 -2.38
CA PHE A 285 -10.85 4.89 -3.48
C PHE A 285 -9.74 5.80 -2.96
N PRO A 286 -8.57 5.86 -3.65
CA PRO A 286 -7.50 6.80 -3.33
C PRO A 286 -7.85 8.20 -3.82
N ILE A 287 -7.92 9.17 -2.89
CA ILE A 287 -8.30 10.55 -3.18
C ILE A 287 -7.26 11.28 -4.05
N GLY A 288 -7.72 12.12 -4.97
CA GLY A 288 -6.87 12.95 -5.82
C GLY A 288 -6.11 12.19 -6.92
N MET A 289 -6.51 10.93 -7.20
CA MET A 289 -5.87 10.06 -8.17
C MET A 289 -6.66 9.94 -9.49
N GLY A 290 -7.74 10.68 -9.65
CA GLY A 290 -8.59 10.65 -10.84
C GLY A 290 -9.33 9.32 -11.03
N GLN A 291 -9.58 8.57 -9.96
CA GLN A 291 -10.39 7.34 -10.01
C GLN A 291 -11.89 7.61 -9.92
N VAL A 292 -12.24 8.80 -9.51
CA VAL A 292 -13.61 9.31 -9.40
C VAL A 292 -13.76 10.60 -10.21
N ILE A 293 -14.97 11.11 -10.35
CA ILE A 293 -15.20 12.40 -11.03
C ILE A 293 -14.44 13.53 -10.33
N PRO A 294 -13.92 14.53 -11.10
CA PRO A 294 -13.10 15.61 -10.53
C PRO A 294 -13.76 16.33 -9.35
N GLY A 295 -15.07 16.53 -9.41
CA GLY A 295 -15.83 17.16 -8.32
C GLY A 295 -15.81 16.36 -7.01
N TRP A 296 -15.66 15.04 -7.04
CA TRP A 296 -15.48 14.21 -5.86
C TRP A 296 -14.05 14.30 -5.31
N ASP A 297 -13.04 14.19 -6.19
CA ASP A 297 -11.64 14.31 -5.78
C ASP A 297 -11.39 15.65 -5.06
N GLU A 298 -12.05 16.72 -5.49
CA GLU A 298 -11.95 18.04 -4.85
C GLU A 298 -12.83 18.14 -3.60
N GLY A 299 -14.14 17.85 -3.72
CA GLY A 299 -15.09 18.08 -2.63
C GLY A 299 -14.84 17.20 -1.40
N ILE A 300 -14.48 15.93 -1.60
CA ILE A 300 -14.20 14.99 -0.50
C ILE A 300 -12.85 15.28 0.16
N ALA A 301 -11.84 15.77 -0.60
CA ALA A 301 -10.56 16.17 -0.05
C ALA A 301 -10.64 17.31 1.00
N MET A 302 -11.76 18.04 1.03
CA MET A 302 -11.99 19.12 1.98
C MET A 302 -12.64 18.64 3.29
N LEU A 303 -13.16 17.40 3.32
CA LEU A 303 -13.89 16.85 4.45
C LEU A 303 -12.93 16.17 5.44
N THR A 304 -13.33 16.13 6.72
CA THR A 304 -12.66 15.34 7.75
C THR A 304 -13.43 14.05 8.02
N PRO A 305 -12.79 12.96 8.52
CA PRO A 305 -13.50 11.72 8.84
C PRO A 305 -14.71 11.95 9.75
N GLY A 306 -15.84 11.32 9.42
CA GLY A 306 -17.13 11.51 10.08
C GLY A 306 -17.96 12.69 9.58
N SER A 307 -17.44 13.48 8.64
CA SER A 307 -18.20 14.58 8.02
C SER A 307 -19.31 14.07 7.13
N LYS A 308 -20.45 14.76 7.16
CA LYS A 308 -21.51 14.65 6.15
C LYS A 308 -21.63 15.98 5.39
N ALA A 309 -21.74 15.89 4.09
CA ALA A 309 -21.82 17.09 3.25
C ALA A 309 -22.74 16.89 2.03
N ILE A 310 -23.25 17.98 1.51
CA ILE A 310 -23.83 18.05 0.17
C ILE A 310 -22.76 18.61 -0.77
N LEU A 311 -22.57 17.96 -1.90
CA LEU A 311 -21.77 18.46 -3.03
C LEU A 311 -22.70 18.72 -4.21
N LEU A 312 -22.61 19.90 -4.80
CA LEU A 312 -23.28 20.25 -6.05
C LEU A 312 -22.19 20.46 -7.09
N ILE A 313 -22.17 19.59 -8.09
CA ILE A 313 -21.06 19.45 -9.02
C ILE A 313 -21.52 19.86 -10.42
N PRO A 314 -20.90 20.89 -11.03
CA PRO A 314 -21.16 21.24 -12.43
C PRO A 314 -20.83 20.07 -13.36
N SER A 315 -21.55 19.95 -14.46
CA SER A 315 -21.42 18.81 -15.38
C SER A 315 -20.01 18.57 -15.91
N PRO A 316 -19.16 19.59 -16.24
CA PRO A 316 -17.78 19.35 -16.68
C PRO A 316 -16.86 18.73 -15.61
N LEU A 317 -17.22 18.88 -14.33
CA LEU A 317 -16.52 18.23 -13.21
C LEU A 317 -17.17 16.90 -12.79
N ALA A 318 -18.16 16.45 -13.55
CA ALA A 318 -18.87 15.18 -13.40
C ALA A 318 -18.71 14.34 -14.68
N TYR A 319 -19.78 14.12 -15.43
CA TYR A 319 -19.77 13.28 -16.64
C TYR A 319 -19.81 14.09 -17.96
N GLY A 320 -19.86 15.40 -17.89
CA GLY A 320 -19.76 16.32 -19.01
C GLY A 320 -20.76 16.08 -20.14
N THR A 321 -20.31 16.26 -21.38
CA THR A 321 -21.11 16.10 -22.60
C THR A 321 -21.48 14.63 -22.90
N ARG A 322 -20.83 13.67 -22.27
CA ARG A 322 -21.11 12.23 -22.48
C ARG A 322 -22.29 11.74 -21.63
N GLY A 323 -22.50 12.35 -20.44
CA GLY A 323 -23.41 11.78 -19.45
C GLY A 323 -22.92 10.42 -18.95
N ALA A 324 -23.81 9.64 -18.30
CA ALA A 324 -23.52 8.28 -17.89
C ALA A 324 -24.77 7.39 -18.03
N GLY A 325 -24.77 6.56 -19.05
CA GLY A 325 -25.88 5.66 -19.35
C GLY A 325 -27.22 6.42 -19.58
N ALA A 326 -28.32 5.73 -19.31
CA ALA A 326 -29.67 6.32 -19.38
C ALA A 326 -30.02 7.16 -18.15
N GLU A 327 -29.25 7.05 -17.08
CA GLU A 327 -29.57 7.66 -15.78
C GLU A 327 -29.07 9.11 -15.66
N ILE A 328 -27.95 9.44 -16.29
CA ILE A 328 -27.34 10.77 -16.22
C ILE A 328 -27.23 11.34 -17.64
N PRO A 329 -28.16 12.23 -18.06
CA PRO A 329 -28.08 12.90 -19.34
C PRO A 329 -26.79 13.72 -19.50
N ALA A 330 -26.43 14.03 -20.76
CA ALA A 330 -25.35 14.94 -21.07
C ALA A 330 -25.55 16.30 -20.39
N ASN A 331 -24.46 16.92 -19.95
CA ASN A 331 -24.44 18.25 -19.33
C ASN A 331 -25.38 18.39 -18.12
N SER A 332 -25.49 17.33 -17.30
CA SER A 332 -26.30 17.36 -16.09
C SER A 332 -25.44 17.71 -14.87
N PRO A 333 -25.69 18.85 -14.22
CA PRO A 333 -25.16 19.09 -12.88
C PRO A 333 -25.70 18.04 -11.88
N LEU A 334 -24.87 17.62 -10.93
CA LEU A 334 -25.21 16.55 -10.02
C LEU A 334 -25.21 17.03 -8.57
N ARG A 335 -26.05 16.37 -7.76
CA ARG A 335 -26.08 16.51 -6.31
C ARG A 335 -25.68 15.20 -5.67
N PHE A 336 -24.74 15.27 -4.74
CA PHE A 336 -24.35 14.16 -3.90
C PHE A 336 -24.53 14.53 -2.43
N GLU A 337 -25.13 13.65 -1.67
CA GLU A 337 -24.95 13.60 -0.23
C GLU A 337 -23.84 12.60 0.05
N VAL A 338 -22.79 13.03 0.74
CA VAL A 338 -21.62 12.20 1.04
C VAL A 338 -21.35 12.16 2.52
N GLU A 339 -20.87 11.01 3.01
CA GLU A 339 -20.32 10.85 4.34
C GLU A 339 -18.91 10.26 4.21
N LEU A 340 -17.90 11.02 4.63
CA LEU A 340 -16.53 10.51 4.71
C LEU A 340 -16.41 9.64 5.97
N VAL A 341 -16.50 8.32 5.80
CA VAL A 341 -16.51 7.35 6.91
C VAL A 341 -15.12 7.20 7.51
N ALA A 342 -14.10 7.04 6.67
CA ALA A 342 -12.73 6.78 7.11
C ALA A 342 -11.69 7.31 6.11
N VAL A 343 -10.50 7.59 6.63
CA VAL A 343 -9.25 7.85 5.86
C VAL A 343 -8.20 6.84 6.32
N GLN A 344 -7.57 6.15 5.34
CA GLN A 344 -6.60 5.08 5.60
C GLN A 344 -5.23 5.40 5.00
#